data_fd59259e5c8212f27ce775d2483e1426
#
_entry.id   fd59259e5c8212f27ce775d2483e1426
#
_cell.length_a   1.000
_cell.length_b   1.000
_cell.length_c   1.000
_cell.angle_alpha   90.00
_cell.angle_beta   90.00
_cell.angle_gamma   90.00
#
_symmetry.space_group_name_H-M   'P 1'
#
loop_
_entity.id
_entity.type
_entity.pdbx_description
1 polymer ?
#
loop_
_entity_poly.entity_id
_entity_poly.type
_entity_poly.pdbx_seq_one_letter_code
_entity_poly.pdbx_strand_id
1 'polypeptide(L)'
;DPELSRGLGDVYKRQASPPAAIAMAEAGVEILCVGTELLLGDILNGNARWIAERLAGLGLPHYRQTVVGDNRQRLAAAAREASGRCRVLITTGGLGPTPDDLTTESLAAAFETPLEERPELWDEIQAKLSAGGRAVAQSNRRQAFLPRGAAVLPNPLGSAPGIIWSPLPDFTILTFPGVPSEMRAMFEATAEPWLRRHGGATGVFVSRLLRFSGIGESNL
;
A
#
# COMPACT_ATOMS: atom_id res chain seq x y z
N ASP A 1 50.49 7.15 6.13
CA ASP A 1 50.73 6.27 4.98
C ASP A 1 49.64 6.56 3.93
N PRO A 2 50.01 7.23 2.80
CA PRO A 2 48.98 7.71 1.81
C PRO A 2 48.41 6.60 0.93
N GLU A 3 48.87 5.39 0.99
CA GLU A 3 48.41 4.31 0.10
C GLU A 3 47.15 3.56 0.61
N LEU A 4 46.88 3.61 1.90
CA LEU A 4 45.71 2.95 2.49
C LEU A 4 44.38 3.73 2.24
N SER A 5 44.44 5.01 1.93
CA SER A 5 43.25 5.84 1.70
C SER A 5 42.69 5.74 0.27
N ARG A 6 43.49 5.26 -0.69
CA ARG A 6 43.06 5.14 -2.10
C ARG A 6 42.23 3.88 -2.39
N GLY A 7 42.41 2.82 -1.60
CA GLY A 7 41.71 1.55 -1.83
C GLY A 7 40.21 1.53 -1.43
N LEU A 8 39.83 2.31 -0.42
CA LEU A 8 38.45 2.37 0.07
C LEU A 8 37.53 3.23 -0.80
N GLY A 9 38.08 4.24 -1.47
CA GLY A 9 37.31 5.11 -2.37
C GLY A 9 36.88 4.42 -3.65
N ASP A 10 37.63 3.44 -4.16
CA ASP A 10 37.32 2.73 -5.41
C ASP A 10 36.35 1.57 -5.24
N VAL A 11 36.22 1.00 -4.04
CA VAL A 11 35.24 -0.06 -3.75
C VAL A 11 33.82 0.53 -3.73
N TYR A 12 33.65 1.76 -3.24
CA TYR A 12 32.34 2.43 -3.25
C TYR A 12 31.95 2.98 -4.62
N LYS A 13 32.90 3.29 -5.49
CA LYS A 13 32.60 3.80 -6.84
C LYS A 13 32.19 2.72 -7.85
N ARG A 14 32.35 1.44 -7.52
CA ARG A 14 31.97 0.30 -8.38
C ARG A 14 30.59 -0.29 -8.11
N GLN A 15 29.87 0.23 -7.13
CA GLN A 15 28.45 -0.03 -7.05
C GLN A 15 27.71 0.92 -8.02
N ALA A 16 27.91 0.69 -9.31
CA ALA A 16 27.04 1.29 -10.30
C ALA A 16 25.61 0.86 -9.96
N SER A 17 24.73 1.84 -9.74
CA SER A 17 23.30 1.57 -9.63
C SER A 17 22.90 0.65 -10.79
N PRO A 18 22.21 -0.45 -10.58
CA PRO A 18 21.80 -1.32 -11.66
C PRO A 18 21.06 -0.48 -12.72
N PRO A 19 21.25 -0.75 -14.01
CA PRO A 19 20.53 -0.03 -15.05
C PRO A 19 19.04 -0.10 -14.76
N ALA A 20 18.33 0.99 -15.02
CA ALA A 20 16.92 1.19 -14.64
C ALA A 20 16.01 -0.02 -15.00
N ALA A 21 16.31 -0.71 -16.08
CA ALA A 21 15.61 -1.93 -16.51
C ALA A 21 15.80 -3.12 -15.55
N ILE A 22 16.98 -3.27 -14.91
CA ILE A 22 17.23 -4.32 -13.92
C ILE A 22 16.56 -3.95 -12.59
N ALA A 23 16.61 -2.68 -12.20
CA ALA A 23 15.95 -2.17 -11.01
C ALA A 23 14.42 -2.37 -11.07
N MET A 24 13.81 -2.19 -12.25
CA MET A 24 12.37 -2.41 -12.46
C MET A 24 11.99 -3.91 -12.50
N ALA A 25 12.89 -4.79 -12.96
CA ALA A 25 12.65 -6.24 -12.91
C ALA A 25 12.62 -6.80 -11.49
N GLU A 26 13.33 -6.17 -10.56
CA GLU A 26 13.35 -6.50 -9.13
C GLU A 26 12.36 -5.67 -8.30
N ALA A 27 11.64 -4.75 -8.92
CA ALA A 27 10.69 -3.87 -8.26
C ALA A 27 9.54 -4.68 -7.63
N GLY A 28 9.55 -4.76 -6.32
CA GLY A 28 8.58 -5.51 -5.54
C GLY A 28 7.30 -4.73 -5.24
N VAL A 29 6.70 -5.05 -4.11
CA VAL A 29 5.52 -4.39 -3.55
C VAL A 29 5.96 -3.45 -2.43
N GLU A 30 5.41 -2.24 -2.37
CA GLU A 30 5.55 -1.34 -1.22
C GLU A 30 4.20 -1.16 -0.50
N ILE A 31 4.26 -0.86 0.79
CA ILE A 31 3.09 -0.57 1.61
C ILE A 31 3.16 0.88 2.06
N LEU A 32 2.07 1.63 1.88
CA LEU A 32 1.90 3.00 2.34
C LEU A 32 0.70 3.05 3.30
N CYS A 33 0.97 3.27 4.57
CA CYS A 33 -0.05 3.42 5.60
C CYS A 33 -0.35 4.89 5.82
N VAL A 34 -1.63 5.23 5.84
CA VAL A 34 -2.12 6.60 6.01
C VAL A 34 -2.87 6.68 7.33
N GLY A 35 -2.43 7.62 8.18
CA GLY A 35 -3.04 7.88 9.47
C GLY A 35 -2.07 8.61 10.38
N THR A 36 -2.51 9.75 10.91
CA THR A 36 -1.71 10.56 11.84
C THR A 36 -1.50 9.84 13.16
N GLU A 37 -2.47 9.03 13.61
CA GLU A 37 -2.41 8.21 14.82
C GLU A 37 -1.30 7.14 14.77
N LEU A 38 -0.95 6.69 13.56
CA LEU A 38 0.18 5.78 13.35
C LEU A 38 1.52 6.47 13.61
N LEU A 39 1.65 7.75 13.19
CA LEU A 39 2.86 8.54 13.40
C LEU A 39 3.03 8.96 14.86
N LEU A 40 1.92 9.24 15.55
CA LEU A 40 1.92 9.62 16.96
C LEU A 40 2.18 8.41 17.87
N GLY A 41 2.04 7.19 17.35
CA GLY A 41 2.22 5.98 18.13
C GLY A 41 0.99 5.60 18.97
N ASP A 42 -0.16 6.23 18.72
CA ASP A 42 -1.41 5.97 19.43
C ASP A 42 -1.92 4.55 19.16
N ILE A 43 -1.65 4.03 17.97
CA ILE A 43 -1.98 2.67 17.57
C ILE A 43 -0.81 1.95 16.89
N LEU A 44 -0.80 0.63 16.99
CA LEU A 44 0.16 -0.20 16.29
C LEU A 44 -0.23 -0.36 14.81
N ASN A 45 0.75 -0.29 13.92
CA ASN A 45 0.55 -0.52 12.50
C ASN A 45 0.32 -2.02 12.18
N GLY A 46 -0.81 -2.54 12.63
CA GLY A 46 -1.20 -3.94 12.44
C GLY A 46 -1.51 -4.31 10.98
N ASN A 47 -2.00 -3.35 10.20
CA ASN A 47 -2.31 -3.57 8.78
C ASN A 47 -1.03 -3.83 7.97
N ALA A 48 -0.01 -3.00 8.13
CA ALA A 48 1.26 -3.20 7.42
C ALA A 48 1.89 -4.56 7.74
N ARG A 49 1.92 -4.93 9.01
CA ARG A 49 2.42 -6.24 9.44
C ARG A 49 1.66 -7.37 8.76
N TRP A 50 0.33 -7.34 8.80
CA TRP A 50 -0.50 -8.40 8.24
C TRP A 50 -0.33 -8.50 6.71
N ILE A 51 -0.31 -7.35 6.00
CA ILE A 51 -0.07 -7.32 4.54
C ILE A 51 1.31 -7.89 4.23
N ALA A 52 2.35 -7.52 4.97
CA ALA A 52 3.71 -8.03 4.76
C ALA A 52 3.79 -9.55 4.94
N GLU A 53 3.12 -10.11 5.97
CA GLU A 53 3.02 -11.56 6.19
C GLU A 53 2.34 -12.25 4.99
N ARG A 54 1.29 -11.66 4.41
CA ARG A 54 0.61 -12.19 3.22
C ARG A 54 1.48 -12.10 1.97
N LEU A 55 2.18 -10.97 1.75
CA LEU A 55 3.11 -10.82 0.63
C LEU A 55 4.24 -11.85 0.68
N ALA A 56 4.82 -12.09 1.85
CA ALA A 56 5.83 -13.12 2.04
C ALA A 56 5.28 -14.52 1.69
N GLY A 57 4.07 -14.85 2.15
CA GLY A 57 3.38 -16.10 1.80
C GLY A 57 3.06 -16.25 0.29
N LEU A 58 2.95 -15.13 -0.42
CA LEU A 58 2.77 -15.09 -1.88
C LEU A 58 4.11 -15.14 -2.65
N GLY A 59 5.25 -15.09 -1.97
CA GLY A 59 6.56 -15.00 -2.59
C GLY A 59 6.85 -13.67 -3.28
N LEU A 60 6.16 -12.60 -2.86
CA LEU A 60 6.32 -11.27 -3.43
C LEU A 60 7.37 -10.47 -2.66
N PRO A 61 8.39 -9.92 -3.34
CA PRO A 61 9.39 -9.08 -2.69
C PRO A 61 8.74 -7.84 -2.07
N HIS A 62 9.05 -7.57 -0.81
CA HIS A 62 8.58 -6.41 -0.08
C HIS A 62 9.74 -5.78 0.69
N TYR A 63 10.18 -4.60 0.28
CA TYR A 63 11.39 -3.98 0.81
C TYR A 63 11.14 -2.70 1.61
N ARG A 64 9.94 -2.11 1.51
CA ARG A 64 9.66 -0.82 2.16
C ARG A 64 8.22 -0.71 2.64
N GLN A 65 8.10 -0.17 3.86
CA GLN A 65 6.85 0.30 4.44
C GLN A 65 7.02 1.78 4.78
N THR A 66 6.05 2.58 4.38
CA THR A 66 6.03 4.02 4.65
C THR A 66 4.77 4.36 5.43
N VAL A 67 4.88 5.22 6.43
CA VAL A 67 3.74 5.78 7.15
C VAL A 67 3.69 7.28 6.88
N VAL A 68 2.52 7.77 6.51
CA VAL A 68 2.27 9.19 6.26
C VAL A 68 1.02 9.62 7.03
N GLY A 69 1.09 10.76 7.70
CA GLY A 69 -0.09 11.37 8.32
C GLY A 69 -1.06 11.92 7.27
N ASP A 70 -2.24 12.30 7.71
CA ASP A 70 -3.34 12.80 6.88
C ASP A 70 -3.01 14.17 6.26
N ASN A 71 -2.14 14.15 5.29
CA ASN A 71 -1.68 15.33 4.56
C ASN A 71 -1.56 15.05 3.06
N ARG A 72 -2.34 15.78 2.28
CA ARG A 72 -2.46 15.59 0.83
C ARG A 72 -1.13 15.66 0.09
N GLN A 73 -0.30 16.64 0.40
CA GLN A 73 0.97 16.84 -0.31
C GLN A 73 1.98 15.74 0.01
N ARG A 74 2.09 15.36 1.28
CA ARG A 74 3.00 14.28 1.73
C ARG A 74 2.59 12.94 1.16
N LEU A 75 1.28 12.65 1.15
CA LEU A 75 0.76 11.41 0.61
C LEU A 75 0.99 11.33 -0.91
N ALA A 76 0.70 12.41 -1.63
CA ALA A 76 0.96 12.50 -3.07
C ALA A 76 2.46 12.36 -3.39
N ALA A 77 3.34 12.97 -2.60
CA ALA A 77 4.79 12.83 -2.76
C ALA A 77 5.23 11.38 -2.54
N ALA A 78 4.79 10.74 -1.44
CA ALA A 78 5.13 9.36 -1.14
C ALA A 78 4.68 8.37 -2.24
N ALA A 79 3.49 8.59 -2.81
CA ALA A 79 2.99 7.77 -3.92
C ALA A 79 3.82 7.94 -5.21
N ARG A 80 4.19 9.18 -5.54
CA ARG A 80 5.09 9.46 -6.69
C ARG A 80 6.48 8.85 -6.49
N GLU A 81 7.05 8.98 -5.31
CA GLU A 81 8.34 8.35 -5.00
C GLU A 81 8.27 6.82 -5.11
N ALA A 82 7.21 6.20 -4.63
CA ALA A 82 7.00 4.76 -4.73
C ALA A 82 6.92 4.30 -6.20
N SER A 83 6.28 5.07 -7.09
CA SER A 83 6.14 4.71 -8.51
C SER A 83 7.47 4.59 -9.26
N GLY A 84 8.53 5.22 -8.75
CA GLY A 84 9.88 5.12 -9.34
C GLY A 84 10.66 3.87 -8.91
N ARG A 85 10.13 3.04 -7.97
CA ARG A 85 10.90 1.93 -7.39
C ARG A 85 10.11 0.64 -7.10
N CYS A 86 8.77 0.66 -7.15
CA CYS A 86 7.97 -0.55 -7.01
C CYS A 86 6.97 -0.70 -8.16
N ARG A 87 6.52 -1.92 -8.40
CA ARG A 87 5.48 -2.22 -9.40
C ARG A 87 4.08 -2.14 -8.81
N VAL A 88 3.95 -2.41 -7.52
CA VAL A 88 2.67 -2.40 -6.82
C VAL A 88 2.81 -1.59 -5.54
N LEU A 89 1.95 -0.61 -5.37
CA LEU A 89 1.80 0.13 -4.13
C LEU A 89 0.49 -0.27 -3.45
N ILE A 90 0.57 -0.82 -2.27
CA ILE A 90 -0.60 -1.11 -1.44
C ILE A 90 -0.76 0.01 -0.44
N THR A 91 -1.90 0.70 -0.45
CA THR A 91 -2.21 1.72 0.55
C THR A 91 -3.30 1.27 1.49
N THR A 92 -3.25 1.68 2.76
CA THR A 92 -4.30 1.41 3.75
C THR A 92 -4.52 2.64 4.63
N GLY A 93 -5.79 3.01 4.84
CA GLY A 93 -6.22 4.17 5.59
C GLY A 93 -6.69 5.34 4.72
N GLY A 94 -7.41 6.29 5.32
CA GLY A 94 -7.85 7.53 4.70
C GLY A 94 -8.87 7.38 3.57
N LEU A 95 -9.76 6.37 3.63
CA LEU A 95 -10.86 6.14 2.66
C LEU A 95 -12.25 6.44 3.23
N GLY A 96 -12.32 6.93 4.45
CA GLY A 96 -13.58 7.29 5.11
C GLY A 96 -14.22 8.55 4.52
N PRO A 97 -15.34 9.00 5.11
CA PRO A 97 -16.09 10.16 4.64
C PRO A 97 -15.66 11.48 5.30
N THR A 98 -14.69 11.47 6.20
CA THR A 98 -14.29 12.66 6.97
C THR A 98 -13.34 13.55 6.16
N PRO A 99 -13.18 14.82 6.52
CA PRO A 99 -12.25 15.73 5.84
C PRO A 99 -10.80 15.25 5.84
N ASP A 100 -10.42 14.43 6.82
CA ASP A 100 -9.07 13.88 6.98
C ASP A 100 -8.82 12.66 6.08
N ASP A 101 -9.89 12.06 5.53
CA ASP A 101 -9.79 10.94 4.60
C ASP A 101 -9.39 11.45 3.21
N LEU A 102 -8.08 11.53 2.96
CA LEU A 102 -7.51 12.21 1.80
C LEU A 102 -6.86 11.25 0.79
N THR A 103 -6.88 9.94 1.03
CA THR A 103 -6.08 8.98 0.24
C THR A 103 -6.43 9.01 -1.24
N THR A 104 -7.69 8.84 -1.61
CA THR A 104 -8.12 8.80 -3.02
C THR A 104 -7.80 10.10 -3.75
N GLU A 105 -8.10 11.25 -3.15
CA GLU A 105 -7.83 12.57 -3.73
C GLU A 105 -6.34 12.84 -3.90
N SER A 106 -5.54 12.42 -2.92
CA SER A 106 -4.09 12.62 -2.95
C SER A 106 -3.42 11.76 -4.01
N LEU A 107 -3.87 10.52 -4.17
CA LEU A 107 -3.41 9.61 -5.22
C LEU A 107 -3.78 10.15 -6.60
N ALA A 108 -5.02 10.60 -6.81
CA ALA A 108 -5.45 11.23 -8.05
C ALA A 108 -4.60 12.46 -8.40
N ALA A 109 -4.35 13.31 -7.41
CA ALA A 109 -3.50 14.49 -7.58
C ALA A 109 -2.02 14.14 -7.84
N ALA A 110 -1.51 13.05 -7.25
CA ALA A 110 -0.14 12.60 -7.48
C ALA A 110 0.14 12.28 -8.96
N PHE A 111 -0.86 11.79 -9.67
CA PHE A 111 -0.75 11.37 -11.07
C PHE A 111 -1.62 12.21 -12.02
N GLU A 112 -1.97 13.42 -11.59
CA GLU A 112 -2.70 14.42 -12.40
C GLU A 112 -3.97 13.86 -13.06
N THR A 113 -4.65 12.95 -12.37
CA THR A 113 -5.82 12.26 -12.88
C THR A 113 -7.08 12.86 -12.26
N PRO A 114 -8.10 13.20 -13.05
CA PRO A 114 -9.36 13.70 -12.51
C PRO A 114 -10.10 12.60 -11.74
N LEU A 115 -10.81 13.03 -10.70
CA LEU A 115 -11.78 12.19 -10.01
C LEU A 115 -13.12 12.21 -10.77
N GLU A 116 -13.72 11.05 -10.91
CA GLU A 116 -15.03 10.86 -11.55
C GLU A 116 -15.99 10.25 -10.53
N GLU A 117 -17.17 10.82 -10.43
CA GLU A 117 -18.22 10.24 -9.62
C GLU A 117 -18.77 8.97 -10.27
N ARG A 118 -18.98 7.95 -9.45
CA ARG A 118 -19.62 6.68 -9.83
C ARG A 118 -20.99 6.61 -9.18
N PRO A 119 -22.07 6.97 -9.89
CA PRO A 119 -23.41 6.97 -9.32
C PRO A 119 -23.84 5.62 -8.75
N GLU A 120 -23.49 4.53 -9.45
CA GLU A 120 -23.75 3.16 -9.02
C GLU A 120 -23.08 2.82 -7.67
N LEU A 121 -21.89 3.35 -7.46
CA LEU A 121 -21.17 3.17 -6.20
C LEU A 121 -21.78 3.99 -5.06
N TRP A 122 -22.29 5.18 -5.40
CA TRP A 122 -23.03 5.99 -4.43
C TRP A 122 -24.30 5.28 -3.98
N ASP A 123 -25.05 4.68 -4.89
CA ASP A 123 -26.25 3.91 -4.57
C ASP A 123 -25.94 2.70 -3.67
N GLU A 124 -24.85 1.99 -3.94
CA GLU A 124 -24.38 0.91 -3.07
C GLU A 124 -24.01 1.38 -1.66
N ILE A 125 -23.28 2.50 -1.54
CA ILE A 125 -22.89 3.08 -0.26
C ILE A 125 -24.14 3.47 0.54
N GLN A 126 -25.09 4.12 -0.08
CA GLN A 126 -26.36 4.49 0.55
C GLN A 126 -27.12 3.25 1.05
N ALA A 127 -27.22 2.22 0.22
CA ALA A 127 -27.90 0.99 0.58
C ALA A 127 -27.22 0.30 1.79
N LYS A 128 -25.90 0.21 1.80
CA LYS A 128 -25.15 -0.38 2.92
C LYS A 128 -25.31 0.40 4.23
N LEU A 129 -25.24 1.73 4.17
CA LEU A 129 -25.39 2.57 5.37
C LEU A 129 -26.80 2.49 5.93
N SER A 130 -27.81 2.55 5.04
CA SER A 130 -29.22 2.45 5.43
C SER A 130 -29.58 1.09 6.03
N ALA A 131 -29.08 0.00 5.43
CA ALA A 131 -29.26 -1.36 5.95
C ALA A 131 -28.63 -1.54 7.36
N GLY A 132 -27.54 -0.82 7.63
CA GLY A 132 -26.89 -0.78 8.96
C GLY A 132 -27.58 0.15 9.96
N GLY A 133 -28.73 0.75 9.62
CA GLY A 133 -29.45 1.71 10.48
C GLY A 133 -28.73 3.04 10.67
N ARG A 134 -27.75 3.37 9.83
CA ARG A 134 -26.98 4.61 9.89
C ARG A 134 -27.61 5.69 8.99
N ALA A 135 -27.62 6.92 9.48
CA ALA A 135 -27.98 8.06 8.65
C ALA A 135 -26.95 8.24 7.52
N VAL A 136 -27.40 8.39 6.31
CA VAL A 136 -26.54 8.65 5.15
C VAL A 136 -26.21 10.15 5.12
N ALA A 137 -24.99 10.49 5.56
CA ALA A 137 -24.51 11.85 5.49
C ALA A 137 -24.02 12.16 4.06
N GLN A 138 -24.21 13.40 3.62
CA GLN A 138 -23.75 13.84 2.30
C GLN A 138 -22.24 13.71 2.13
N SER A 139 -21.48 13.79 3.22
CA SER A 139 -20.03 13.58 3.21
C SER A 139 -19.61 12.18 2.71
N ASN A 140 -20.47 11.16 2.87
CA ASN A 140 -20.20 9.81 2.36
C ASN A 140 -20.12 9.77 0.83
N ARG A 141 -20.71 10.75 0.12
CA ARG A 141 -20.68 10.82 -1.34
C ARG A 141 -19.26 10.91 -1.91
N ARG A 142 -18.32 11.48 -1.15
CA ARG A 142 -16.90 11.53 -1.57
C ARG A 142 -16.29 10.15 -1.80
N GLN A 143 -16.79 9.11 -1.12
CA GLN A 143 -16.35 7.74 -1.31
C GLN A 143 -16.73 7.15 -2.68
N ALA A 144 -17.65 7.79 -3.40
CA ALA A 144 -18.05 7.42 -4.76
C ALA A 144 -17.21 8.10 -5.85
N PHE A 145 -16.25 8.96 -5.49
CA PHE A 145 -15.35 9.61 -6.45
C PHE A 145 -14.05 8.80 -6.57
N LEU A 146 -13.78 8.31 -7.76
CA LEU A 146 -12.59 7.50 -8.05
C LEU A 146 -11.74 8.15 -9.14
N PRO A 147 -10.42 7.92 -9.16
CA PRO A 147 -9.57 8.34 -10.28
C PRO A 147 -10.09 7.74 -11.59
N ARG A 148 -10.03 8.52 -12.65
CA ARG A 148 -10.40 8.01 -13.99
C ARG A 148 -9.62 6.75 -14.32
N GLY A 149 -10.32 5.72 -14.78
CA GLY A 149 -9.73 4.42 -15.12
C GLY A 149 -9.51 3.48 -13.94
N ALA A 150 -9.81 3.90 -12.70
CA ALA A 150 -9.76 3.00 -11.56
C ALA A 150 -10.95 2.03 -11.56
N ALA A 151 -10.70 0.79 -11.14
CA ALA A 151 -11.72 -0.20 -10.85
C ALA A 151 -11.95 -0.30 -9.33
N VAL A 152 -13.17 -0.67 -8.95
CA VAL A 152 -13.58 -0.82 -7.55
C VAL A 152 -13.07 -2.14 -6.98
N LEU A 153 -12.51 -2.09 -5.78
CA LEU A 153 -12.33 -3.25 -4.92
C LEU A 153 -13.49 -3.27 -3.89
N PRO A 154 -14.44 -4.21 -4.02
CA PRO A 154 -15.62 -4.23 -3.16
C PRO A 154 -15.25 -4.40 -1.69
N ASN A 155 -15.93 -3.65 -0.82
CA ASN A 155 -15.83 -3.80 0.63
C ASN A 155 -17.07 -4.52 1.16
N PRO A 156 -16.97 -5.79 1.56
CA PRO A 156 -18.13 -6.53 2.04
C PRO A 156 -18.57 -6.14 3.45
N LEU A 157 -17.70 -5.50 4.25
CA LEU A 157 -17.94 -5.23 5.66
C LEU A 157 -18.20 -3.75 5.97
N GLY A 158 -17.81 -2.86 5.09
CA GLY A 158 -17.92 -1.41 5.29
C GLY A 158 -18.45 -0.67 4.06
N SER A 159 -18.61 0.65 4.20
CA SER A 159 -19.07 1.52 3.11
C SER A 159 -17.97 1.98 2.18
N ALA A 160 -16.75 2.14 2.69
CA ALA A 160 -15.62 2.66 1.91
C ALA A 160 -15.10 1.61 0.93
N PRO A 161 -15.26 1.79 -0.40
CA PRO A 161 -14.66 0.90 -1.38
C PRO A 161 -13.15 1.12 -1.41
N GLY A 162 -12.41 0.08 -1.80
CA GLY A 162 -11.04 0.24 -2.27
C GLY A 162 -10.99 0.47 -3.76
N ILE A 163 -9.81 0.71 -4.28
CA ILE A 163 -9.58 0.80 -5.73
C ILE A 163 -8.38 -0.04 -6.15
N ILE A 164 -8.42 -0.52 -7.38
CA ILE A 164 -7.27 -0.97 -8.15
C ILE A 164 -7.09 -0.03 -9.33
N TRP A 165 -5.91 0.54 -9.47
CA TRP A 165 -5.66 1.58 -10.44
C TRP A 165 -4.21 1.58 -10.93
N SER A 166 -4.01 1.68 -12.24
CA SER A 166 -2.68 1.76 -12.83
C SER A 166 -2.50 3.15 -13.48
N PRO A 167 -2.02 4.15 -12.71
CA PRO A 167 -1.80 5.51 -13.23
C PRO A 167 -0.66 5.60 -14.24
N LEU A 168 0.29 4.69 -14.17
CA LEU A 168 1.45 4.63 -15.05
C LEU A 168 1.64 3.21 -15.60
N PRO A 169 2.33 3.05 -16.74
CA PRO A 169 2.78 1.74 -17.20
C PRO A 169 3.59 1.03 -16.11
N ASP A 170 3.33 -0.25 -15.92
CA ASP A 170 4.02 -1.12 -14.94
C ASP A 170 3.92 -0.71 -13.46
N PHE A 171 3.02 0.22 -13.12
CA PHE A 171 2.76 0.64 -11.75
C PHE A 171 1.27 0.56 -11.42
N THR A 172 0.91 -0.22 -10.42
CA THR A 172 -0.47 -0.41 -9.95
C THR A 172 -0.61 -0.06 -8.47
N ILE A 173 -1.67 0.64 -8.15
CA ILE A 173 -2.04 1.00 -6.77
C ILE A 173 -3.26 0.19 -6.36
N LEU A 174 -3.20 -0.41 -5.17
CA LEU A 174 -4.30 -1.08 -4.49
C LEU A 174 -4.58 -0.31 -3.20
N THR A 175 -5.81 0.16 -3.00
CA THR A 175 -6.17 0.88 -1.77
C THR A 175 -7.13 0.10 -0.90
N PHE A 176 -6.95 0.22 0.40
CA PHE A 176 -7.78 -0.45 1.41
C PHE A 176 -8.14 0.52 2.54
N PRO A 177 -9.29 0.32 3.22
CA PRO A 177 -9.63 1.09 4.42
C PRO A 177 -8.65 0.82 5.57
N GLY A 178 -8.63 1.72 6.54
CA GLY A 178 -7.82 1.59 7.75
C GLY A 178 -8.32 0.53 8.73
N VAL A 179 -9.63 0.23 8.72
CA VAL A 179 -10.25 -0.78 9.60
C VAL A 179 -9.71 -2.18 9.27
N PRO A 180 -9.02 -2.86 10.22
CA PRO A 180 -8.31 -4.10 9.92
C PRO A 180 -9.19 -5.24 9.40
N SER A 181 -10.41 -5.39 9.92
CA SER A 181 -11.35 -6.43 9.47
C SER A 181 -11.79 -6.22 8.02
N GLU A 182 -12.08 -4.96 7.64
CA GLU A 182 -12.45 -4.60 6.27
C GLU A 182 -11.29 -4.82 5.31
N MET A 183 -10.11 -4.28 5.65
CA MET A 183 -8.89 -4.41 4.85
C MET A 183 -8.55 -5.88 4.58
N ARG A 184 -8.61 -6.74 5.60
CA ARG A 184 -8.28 -8.17 5.46
C ARG A 184 -9.27 -8.89 4.53
N ALA A 185 -10.58 -8.70 4.76
CA ALA A 185 -11.62 -9.31 3.93
C ALA A 185 -11.50 -8.89 2.47
N MET A 186 -11.25 -7.60 2.20
CA MET A 186 -11.04 -7.07 0.87
C MET A 186 -9.75 -7.62 0.24
N PHE A 187 -8.65 -7.65 0.98
CA PHE A 187 -7.38 -8.16 0.49
C PHE A 187 -7.49 -9.62 0.05
N GLU A 188 -8.05 -10.48 0.89
CA GLU A 188 -8.21 -11.91 0.60
C GLU A 188 -9.15 -12.16 -0.60
N ALA A 189 -10.24 -11.41 -0.69
CA ALA A 189 -11.21 -11.57 -1.76
C ALA A 189 -10.75 -11.02 -3.11
N THR A 190 -9.91 -9.98 -3.14
CA THR A 190 -9.62 -9.22 -4.36
C THR A 190 -8.14 -9.10 -4.66
N ALA A 191 -7.35 -8.55 -3.73
CA ALA A 191 -5.94 -8.26 -3.97
C ALA A 191 -5.09 -9.53 -4.05
N GLU A 192 -5.28 -10.49 -3.18
CA GLU A 192 -4.49 -11.72 -3.18
C GLU A 192 -4.63 -12.50 -4.50
N PRO A 193 -5.83 -12.77 -5.05
CA PRO A 193 -5.98 -13.39 -6.35
C PRO A 193 -5.36 -12.57 -7.50
N TRP A 194 -5.42 -11.25 -7.42
CA TRP A 194 -4.82 -10.37 -8.41
C TRP A 194 -3.28 -10.39 -8.30
N LEU A 195 -2.72 -10.29 -7.11
CA LEU A 195 -1.28 -10.34 -6.85
C LEU A 195 -0.66 -11.67 -7.28
N ARG A 196 -1.34 -12.79 -7.09
CA ARG A 196 -0.89 -14.11 -7.58
C ARG A 196 -0.69 -14.13 -9.08
N ARG A 197 -1.50 -13.39 -9.83
CA ARG A 197 -1.45 -13.35 -11.30
C ARG A 197 -0.52 -12.28 -11.86
N HIS A 198 -0.36 -11.16 -11.17
CA HIS A 198 0.29 -9.96 -11.70
C HIS A 198 1.47 -9.48 -10.84
N GLY A 199 1.62 -9.98 -9.62
CA GLY A 199 2.61 -9.48 -8.65
C GLY A 199 4.07 -9.85 -8.97
N GLY A 200 4.30 -10.76 -9.93
CA GLY A 200 5.67 -11.14 -10.32
C GLY A 200 6.38 -11.96 -9.24
N ALA A 201 5.69 -12.91 -8.61
CA ALA A 201 6.27 -13.80 -7.61
C ALA A 201 7.50 -14.53 -8.16
N THR A 202 8.64 -14.42 -7.46
CA THR A 202 9.92 -15.04 -7.86
C THR A 202 10.21 -16.34 -7.11
N GLY A 203 9.35 -16.71 -6.16
CA GLY A 203 9.53 -17.90 -5.32
C GLY A 203 8.56 -17.93 -4.15
N VAL A 204 8.74 -18.86 -3.23
CA VAL A 204 8.00 -18.92 -1.96
C VAL A 204 8.97 -18.65 -0.82
N PHE A 205 8.69 -17.63 -0.02
CA PHE A 205 9.45 -17.40 1.22
C PHE A 205 8.93 -18.35 2.30
N VAL A 206 9.77 -19.29 2.71
CA VAL A 206 9.49 -20.17 3.85
C VAL A 206 10.23 -19.64 5.06
N SER A 207 9.49 -19.15 6.04
CA SER A 207 10.05 -18.74 7.34
C SER A 207 9.82 -19.86 8.36
N ARG A 208 10.88 -20.22 9.10
CA ARG A 208 10.80 -21.13 10.25
C ARG A 208 11.39 -20.42 11.45
N LEU A 209 10.63 -20.32 12.52
CA LEU A 209 11.11 -19.79 13.80
C LEU A 209 11.61 -20.95 14.65
N LEU A 210 12.91 -21.02 14.85
CA LEU A 210 13.53 -21.94 15.81
C LEU A 210 13.72 -21.16 17.13
N ARG A 211 13.13 -21.66 18.21
CA ARG A 211 13.29 -21.08 19.54
C ARG A 211 14.25 -21.96 20.34
N PHE A 212 15.33 -21.36 20.78
CA PHE A 212 16.30 -22.02 21.67
C PHE A 212 16.18 -21.40 23.06
N SER A 213 16.42 -22.23 24.11
CA SER A 213 16.52 -21.78 25.49
C SER A 213 17.79 -22.32 26.11
N GLY A 214 18.46 -21.53 26.96
CA GLY A 214 19.66 -21.97 27.67
C GLY A 214 20.96 -21.94 26.86
N ILE A 215 20.93 -21.40 25.63
CA ILE A 215 22.12 -21.23 24.79
C ILE A 215 22.26 -19.72 24.51
N GLY A 216 23.49 -19.20 24.71
CA GLY A 216 23.80 -17.82 24.34
C GLY A 216 23.80 -17.66 22.82
N GLU A 217 23.33 -16.50 22.31
CA GLU A 217 23.20 -16.19 20.88
C GLU A 217 24.53 -16.38 20.12
N SER A 218 25.66 -16.11 20.76
CA SER A 218 27.00 -16.31 20.21
C SER A 218 27.42 -17.77 20.04
N ASN A 219 26.62 -18.70 20.53
CA ASN A 219 26.90 -20.15 20.49
C ASN A 219 25.92 -20.92 19.58
N LEU A 220 25.09 -20.18 18.81
CA LEU A 220 24.17 -20.66 17.76
C LEU A 220 24.84 -20.54 16.39
#